data_6b45102b39584786f71a95e8060bdf15
#
_entry.id   6b45102b39584786f71a95e8060bdf15
#
_cell.length_a   1.000
_cell.length_b   1.000
_cell.length_c   1.000
_cell.angle_alpha   90.00
_cell.angle_beta   90.00
_cell.angle_gamma   90.00
#
_symmetry.space_group_name_H-M   'P 1'
#
loop_
_entity.id
_entity.type
_entity.pdbx_description
1 polymer ?
#
loop_
_entity_poly.entity_id
_entity_poly.type
_entity_poly.pdbx_seq_one_letter_code
_entity_poly.pdbx_strand_id
1 'polypeptide(L)'
;HLIDIRNPDESYSVGDFQKDVDIIIKKSYEIDKVPVLCGGTMMYFNSLENPLDNLPVSTAISKKQINDELDKFGIDFLFKKLESIDPLSGKKINSKDTQRIQRALEVYYISGKPLSSFYVNKMTTETPYKLLKLALLPNNREELHRVIEERVEGSIAEF
;
A
#
# COMPACT_ATOMS: atom_id res chain seq x y z
N HIS A 1 13.17 9.49 -11.98
CA HIS A 1 13.01 9.43 -10.53
C HIS A 1 12.33 8.14 -10.09
N LEU A 2 12.63 7.67 -8.91
CA LEU A 2 12.06 6.46 -8.29
C LEU A 2 12.30 5.15 -9.09
N ILE A 3 13.35 5.12 -9.89
CA ILE A 3 13.82 3.94 -10.58
C ILE A 3 15.17 3.58 -9.96
N ASP A 4 15.38 2.30 -9.67
CA ASP A 4 16.63 1.77 -9.11
C ASP A 4 17.07 2.44 -7.81
N ILE A 5 16.10 2.68 -6.92
CA ILE A 5 16.32 3.35 -5.63
C ILE A 5 16.42 2.38 -4.44
N ARG A 6 16.21 1.10 -4.69
CA ARG A 6 16.27 0.02 -3.68
C ARG A 6 16.85 -1.24 -4.29
N ASN A 7 17.55 -2.00 -3.47
CA ASN A 7 17.94 -3.35 -3.82
C ASN A 7 16.75 -4.31 -3.73
N PRO A 8 16.78 -5.47 -4.40
CA PRO A 8 15.66 -6.42 -4.39
C PRO A 8 15.28 -6.97 -3.01
N ASP A 9 16.21 -6.96 -2.05
CA ASP A 9 16.01 -7.38 -0.66
C ASP A 9 15.52 -6.25 0.26
N GLU A 10 15.48 -5.01 -0.23
CA GLU A 10 15.00 -3.85 0.52
C GLU A 10 13.50 -3.61 0.29
N SER A 11 12.77 -3.40 1.38
CA SER A 11 11.36 -3.03 1.28
C SER A 11 11.17 -1.56 0.91
N TYR A 12 10.17 -1.28 0.06
CA TYR A 12 9.74 0.08 -0.26
C TYR A 12 8.24 0.21 -0.02
N SER A 13 7.88 0.94 1.00
CA SER A 13 6.49 1.08 1.43
C SER A 13 5.78 2.24 0.73
N VAL A 14 4.44 2.25 0.80
CA VAL A 14 3.63 3.39 0.33
C VAL A 14 3.99 4.68 1.07
N GLY A 15 4.34 4.59 2.35
CA GLY A 15 4.78 5.75 3.13
C GLY A 15 6.12 6.30 2.66
N ASP A 16 7.05 5.43 2.22
CA ASP A 16 8.31 5.86 1.62
C ASP A 16 8.06 6.53 0.27
N PHE A 17 7.21 5.91 -0.56
CA PHE A 17 6.79 6.48 -1.84
C PHE A 17 6.19 7.89 -1.67
N GLN A 18 5.29 8.09 -0.71
CA GLN A 18 4.69 9.41 -0.47
C GLN A 18 5.74 10.47 -0.15
N LYS A 19 6.67 10.16 0.75
CA LYS A 19 7.76 11.08 1.13
C LYS A 19 8.63 11.46 -0.06
N ASP A 20 9.05 10.45 -0.82
CA ASP A 20 9.94 10.65 -1.95
C ASP A 20 9.26 11.42 -3.08
N VAL A 21 8.00 11.08 -3.37
CA VAL A 21 7.21 11.76 -4.42
C VAL A 21 6.92 13.21 -4.04
N ASP A 22 6.63 13.51 -2.79
CA ASP A 22 6.40 14.89 -2.32
C ASP A 22 7.62 15.77 -2.54
N ILE A 23 8.81 15.24 -2.27
CA ILE A 23 10.08 15.95 -2.52
C ILE A 23 10.26 16.21 -4.02
N ILE A 24 9.99 15.21 -4.86
CA ILE A 24 10.16 15.31 -6.31
C ILE A 24 9.17 16.31 -6.90
N ILE A 25 7.90 16.26 -6.49
CA ILE A 25 6.88 17.20 -6.96
C ILE A 25 7.25 18.65 -6.59
N LYS A 26 7.65 18.90 -5.35
CA LYS A 26 8.09 20.25 -4.91
C LYS A 26 9.25 20.75 -5.76
N LYS A 27 10.29 19.93 -5.94
CA LYS A 27 11.43 20.28 -6.79
C LYS A 27 11.04 20.53 -8.25
N SER A 28 10.06 19.79 -8.77
CA SER A 28 9.57 20.03 -10.14
C SER A 28 8.91 21.39 -10.28
N TYR A 29 8.13 21.81 -9.30
CA TYR A 29 7.51 23.13 -9.31
C TYR A 29 8.54 24.28 -9.16
N GLU A 30 9.60 24.08 -8.38
CA GLU A 30 10.68 25.07 -8.25
C GLU A 30 11.38 25.38 -9.58
N ILE A 31 11.35 24.46 -10.53
CA ILE A 31 11.94 24.60 -11.88
C ILE A 31 10.87 24.72 -12.98
N ASP A 32 9.65 25.10 -12.61
CA ASP A 32 8.50 25.29 -13.51
C ASP A 32 8.21 24.08 -14.42
N LYS A 33 8.30 22.86 -13.86
CA LYS A 33 7.99 21.61 -14.56
C LYS A 33 6.77 20.92 -13.97
N VAL A 34 5.96 20.35 -14.86
CA VAL A 34 4.83 19.49 -14.45
C VAL A 34 5.34 18.07 -14.23
N PRO A 35 5.24 17.55 -13.00
CA PRO A 35 5.61 16.15 -12.73
C PRO A 35 4.59 15.19 -13.35
N VAL A 36 5.09 14.16 -14.05
CA VAL A 36 4.27 13.09 -14.61
C VAL A 36 4.63 11.79 -13.90
N LEU A 37 3.64 11.17 -13.27
CA LEU A 37 3.79 9.86 -12.62
C LEU A 37 3.26 8.78 -13.53
N CYS A 38 4.12 7.82 -13.87
CA CYS A 38 3.76 6.68 -14.70
C CYS A 38 3.95 5.39 -13.90
N GLY A 39 2.99 4.48 -13.98
CA GLY A 39 3.10 3.18 -13.32
C GLY A 39 1.79 2.40 -13.29
N GLY A 40 1.83 1.18 -12.78
CA GLY A 40 0.68 0.28 -12.66
C GLY A 40 0.25 0.00 -11.23
N THR A 41 0.97 0.47 -10.22
CA THR A 41 0.66 0.19 -8.81
C THR A 41 -0.37 1.18 -8.29
N MET A 42 -1.65 0.82 -8.39
CA MET A 42 -2.77 1.69 -7.98
C MET A 42 -2.70 2.14 -6.53
N MET A 43 -2.09 1.35 -5.66
CA MET A 43 -1.92 1.70 -4.25
C MET A 43 -1.08 2.98 -4.06
N TYR A 44 -0.05 3.18 -4.88
CA TYR A 44 0.77 4.40 -4.86
C TYR A 44 -0.03 5.62 -5.33
N PHE A 45 -0.76 5.49 -6.44
CA PHE A 45 -1.62 6.58 -6.93
C PHE A 45 -2.73 6.93 -5.94
N ASN A 46 -3.37 5.91 -5.36
CA ASN A 46 -4.40 6.14 -4.34
C ASN A 46 -3.85 6.86 -3.10
N SER A 47 -2.60 6.62 -2.74
CA SER A 47 -1.98 7.29 -1.60
C SER A 47 -1.72 8.78 -1.82
N LEU A 48 -1.60 9.23 -3.06
CA LEU A 48 -1.50 10.66 -3.40
C LEU A 48 -2.84 11.38 -3.30
N GLU A 49 -3.93 10.70 -3.64
CA GLU A 49 -5.29 11.23 -3.50
C GLU A 49 -5.77 11.19 -2.05
N ASN A 50 -5.43 10.12 -1.39
CA ASN A 50 -5.81 9.81 -0.02
C ASN A 50 -4.53 9.59 0.79
N PRO A 51 -3.87 10.66 1.23
CA PRO A 51 -2.65 10.52 2.02
C PRO A 51 -2.88 9.55 3.16
N LEU A 52 -1.93 8.64 3.35
CA LEU A 52 -1.98 7.71 4.48
C LEU A 52 -1.80 8.54 5.74
N ASP A 53 -2.82 8.57 6.57
CA ASP A 53 -2.70 9.12 7.91
C ASP A 53 -1.55 8.40 8.64
N ASN A 54 -1.05 9.01 9.70
CA ASN A 54 0.09 8.56 10.52
C ASN A 54 -0.10 7.13 11.08
N LEU A 55 -0.29 6.15 10.20
CA LEU A 55 -0.33 4.75 10.59
C LEU A 55 1.05 4.35 11.12
N PRO A 56 1.11 3.63 12.23
CA PRO A 56 2.37 3.15 12.78
C PRO A 56 3.15 2.36 11.73
N VAL A 57 4.44 2.64 11.65
CA VAL A 57 5.34 1.87 10.77
C VAL A 57 5.51 0.46 11.37
N SER A 58 5.39 -0.56 10.53
CA SER A 58 5.64 -1.94 10.90
C SER A 58 7.04 -2.12 11.49
N THR A 59 7.15 -2.83 12.60
CA THR A 59 8.42 -3.19 13.21
C THR A 59 8.71 -4.68 13.04
N ALA A 60 9.98 -5.07 13.07
CA ALA A 60 10.36 -6.48 13.04
C ALA A 60 9.75 -7.25 14.23
N ILE A 61 9.61 -6.59 15.37
CA ILE A 61 9.03 -7.18 16.60
C ILE A 61 7.54 -7.46 16.39
N SER A 62 6.77 -6.48 15.91
CA SER A 62 5.33 -6.64 15.70
C SER A 62 5.02 -7.69 14.62
N LYS A 63 5.79 -7.71 13.53
CA LYS A 63 5.67 -8.74 12.49
C LYS A 63 5.93 -10.13 13.04
N LYS A 64 7.02 -10.29 13.80
CA LYS A 64 7.36 -11.57 14.40
C LYS A 64 6.26 -12.05 15.34
N GLN A 65 5.80 -11.19 16.24
CA GLN A 65 4.73 -11.56 17.17
C GLN A 65 3.47 -12.06 16.47
N ILE A 66 3.04 -11.38 15.40
CA ILE A 66 1.85 -11.77 14.65
C ILE A 66 2.07 -13.06 13.86
N ASN A 67 3.25 -13.25 13.29
CA ASN A 67 3.59 -14.50 12.61
C ASN A 67 3.61 -15.67 13.58
N ASP A 68 4.22 -15.51 14.75
CA ASP A 68 4.23 -16.54 15.80
C ASP A 68 2.79 -16.91 16.26
N GLU A 69 1.90 -15.92 16.36
CA GLU A 69 0.48 -16.16 16.66
C GLU A 69 -0.25 -16.87 15.50
N LEU A 70 0.03 -16.48 14.24
CA LEU A 70 -0.54 -17.12 13.06
C LEU A 70 -0.13 -18.59 12.98
N ASP A 71 1.16 -18.87 13.16
CA ASP A 71 1.71 -20.23 13.10
C ASP A 71 1.13 -21.11 14.23
N LYS A 72 0.91 -20.55 15.41
CA LYS A 72 0.42 -21.28 16.57
C LYS A 72 -1.09 -21.51 16.57
N PHE A 73 -1.87 -20.53 16.16
CA PHE A 73 -3.32 -20.52 16.36
C PHE A 73 -4.12 -20.47 15.04
N GLY A 74 -3.46 -20.19 13.93
CA GLY A 74 -4.08 -20.11 12.61
C GLY A 74 -4.81 -18.78 12.35
N ILE A 75 -5.25 -18.62 11.09
CA ILE A 75 -5.87 -17.38 10.61
C ILE A 75 -7.23 -17.10 11.24
N ASP A 76 -8.02 -18.13 11.53
CA ASP A 76 -9.35 -17.97 12.11
C ASP A 76 -9.29 -17.36 13.53
N PHE A 77 -8.25 -17.70 14.27
CA PHE A 77 -8.00 -17.09 15.58
C PHE A 77 -7.65 -15.61 15.46
N LEU A 78 -6.76 -15.26 14.54
CA LEU A 78 -6.39 -13.86 14.30
C LEU A 78 -7.59 -13.05 13.81
N PHE A 79 -8.43 -13.61 12.96
CA PHE A 79 -9.62 -12.93 12.48
C PHE A 79 -10.62 -12.65 13.62
N LYS A 80 -10.92 -13.64 14.48
CA LYS A 80 -11.76 -13.46 15.66
C LYS A 80 -11.18 -12.41 16.62
N LYS A 81 -9.85 -12.40 16.78
CA LYS A 81 -9.16 -11.39 17.58
C LYS A 81 -9.33 -10.00 16.96
N LEU A 82 -9.21 -9.86 15.64
CA LEU A 82 -9.48 -8.61 14.94
C LEU A 82 -10.92 -8.15 15.14
N GLU A 83 -11.90 -9.04 14.98
CA GLU A 83 -13.32 -8.70 15.19
C GLU A 83 -13.61 -8.18 16.60
N SER A 84 -12.92 -8.73 17.62
CA SER A 84 -13.08 -8.29 19.01
C SER A 84 -12.46 -6.92 19.28
N ILE A 85 -11.34 -6.61 18.62
CA ILE A 85 -10.58 -5.35 18.82
C ILE A 85 -11.10 -4.25 17.91
N ASP A 86 -11.43 -4.58 16.68
CA ASP A 86 -11.84 -3.66 15.62
C ASP A 86 -13.00 -4.25 14.79
N PRO A 87 -14.23 -4.20 15.33
CA PRO A 87 -15.40 -4.73 14.62
C PRO A 87 -15.66 -4.07 13.26
N LEU A 88 -15.25 -2.80 13.08
CA LEU A 88 -15.42 -2.09 11.81
C LEU A 88 -14.46 -2.62 10.74
N SER A 89 -13.23 -2.90 11.10
CA SER A 89 -12.27 -3.56 10.19
C SER A 89 -12.65 -5.02 9.95
N GLY A 90 -13.12 -5.74 10.96
CA GLY A 90 -13.58 -7.13 10.83
C GLY A 90 -14.73 -7.29 9.81
N LYS A 91 -15.64 -6.32 9.74
CA LYS A 91 -16.73 -6.31 8.73
C LYS A 91 -16.24 -6.05 7.30
N LYS A 92 -15.11 -5.39 7.12
CA LYS A 92 -14.58 -4.99 5.81
C LYS A 92 -13.52 -5.94 5.27
N ILE A 93 -12.77 -6.58 6.15
CA ILE A 93 -11.65 -7.47 5.80
C ILE A 93 -12.19 -8.88 5.66
N ASN A 94 -11.85 -9.55 4.56
CA ASN A 94 -12.20 -10.96 4.38
C ASN A 94 -11.44 -11.83 5.40
N SER A 95 -12.13 -12.80 6.02
CA SER A 95 -11.55 -13.71 7.02
C SER A 95 -10.35 -14.54 6.53
N LYS A 96 -10.18 -14.66 5.21
CA LYS A 96 -9.03 -15.34 4.58
C LYS A 96 -7.93 -14.39 4.11
N ASP A 97 -8.10 -13.09 4.27
CA ASP A 97 -7.08 -12.08 3.87
C ASP A 97 -6.05 -11.92 4.98
N THR A 98 -5.10 -12.84 5.02
CA THR A 98 -4.06 -12.92 6.04
C THR A 98 -3.28 -11.60 6.15
N GLN A 99 -2.91 -11.01 5.02
CA GLN A 99 -2.11 -9.77 5.02
C GLN A 99 -2.84 -8.59 5.64
N ARG A 100 -4.12 -8.40 5.31
CA ARG A 100 -4.92 -7.31 5.89
C ARG A 100 -5.24 -7.54 7.35
N ILE A 101 -5.51 -8.77 7.76
CA ILE A 101 -5.73 -9.14 9.15
C ILE A 101 -4.48 -8.86 9.97
N GLN A 102 -3.32 -9.37 9.53
CA GLN A 102 -2.03 -9.13 10.17
C GLN A 102 -1.74 -7.63 10.30
N ARG A 103 -1.93 -6.86 9.22
CA ARG A 103 -1.68 -5.42 9.24
C ARG A 103 -2.58 -4.68 10.23
N ALA A 104 -3.85 -5.04 10.31
CA ALA A 104 -4.78 -4.42 11.26
C ALA A 104 -4.40 -4.69 12.72
N LEU A 105 -4.02 -5.93 13.03
CA LEU A 105 -3.54 -6.31 14.36
C LEU A 105 -2.19 -5.68 14.69
N GLU A 106 -1.30 -5.58 13.71
CA GLU A 106 0.00 -4.92 13.86
C GLU A 106 -0.16 -3.44 14.26
N VAL A 107 -1.05 -2.72 13.59
CA VAL A 107 -1.38 -1.33 13.94
C VAL A 107 -1.84 -1.24 15.40
N TYR A 108 -2.70 -2.16 15.82
CA TYR A 108 -3.16 -2.21 17.20
C TYR A 108 -2.04 -2.51 18.20
N TYR A 109 -1.16 -3.47 17.93
CA TYR A 109 -0.06 -3.82 18.81
C TYR A 109 0.95 -2.69 19.00
N ILE A 110 1.16 -1.88 17.96
CA ILE A 110 2.10 -0.76 18.01
C ILE A 110 1.47 0.48 18.67
N SER A 111 0.21 0.79 18.33
CA SER A 111 -0.43 2.06 18.73
C SER A 111 -1.40 1.96 19.90
N GLY A 112 -1.84 0.75 20.25
CA GLY A 112 -2.95 0.54 21.19
C GLY A 112 -4.33 0.97 20.65
N LYS A 113 -4.42 1.36 19.37
CA LYS A 113 -5.66 1.84 18.73
C LYS A 113 -6.07 0.95 17.58
N PRO A 114 -7.38 0.67 17.39
CA PRO A 114 -7.88 -0.10 16.26
C PRO A 114 -7.60 0.62 14.94
N LEU A 115 -7.32 -0.15 13.88
CA LEU A 115 -7.03 0.39 12.55
C LEU A 115 -8.15 1.30 12.04
N SER A 116 -9.42 0.95 12.30
CA SER A 116 -10.57 1.75 11.89
C SER A 116 -10.57 3.15 12.48
N SER A 117 -9.98 3.37 13.65
CA SER A 117 -9.91 4.70 14.30
C SER A 117 -9.07 5.70 13.51
N PHE A 118 -8.11 5.22 12.73
CA PHE A 118 -7.28 6.08 11.87
C PHE A 118 -8.01 6.54 10.60
N TYR A 119 -9.10 5.86 10.22
CA TYR A 119 -9.90 6.23 9.04
C TYR A 119 -11.08 7.15 9.37
N VAL A 120 -11.54 7.15 10.62
CA VAL A 120 -12.72 7.96 11.05
C VAL A 120 -12.40 9.45 11.04
N ASN A 121 -11.16 9.83 11.26
CA ASN A 121 -10.71 11.22 11.25
C ASN A 121 -10.36 11.78 9.86
N LYS A 122 -10.69 11.07 8.78
CA LYS A 122 -10.60 11.59 7.40
C LYS A 122 -11.68 12.64 7.13
N MET A 123 -11.68 13.72 7.88
CA MET A 123 -12.18 14.97 7.35
C MET A 123 -11.13 15.46 6.34
N THR A 124 -11.37 15.12 5.09
CA THR A 124 -10.81 15.72 3.88
C THR A 124 -9.47 16.46 4.09
N THR A 125 -8.38 15.73 4.26
CA THR A 125 -7.11 16.29 3.85
C THR A 125 -7.15 16.31 2.33
N GLU A 126 -7.60 17.45 1.77
CA GLU A 126 -7.51 17.67 0.34
C GLU A 126 -6.05 17.45 -0.05
N THR A 127 -5.85 16.62 -1.06
CA THR A 127 -4.51 16.50 -1.62
C THR A 127 -4.00 17.89 -1.97
N PRO A 128 -2.77 18.26 -1.61
CA PRO A 128 -2.22 19.57 -1.93
C PRO A 128 -1.99 19.74 -3.45
N TYR A 129 -2.25 18.71 -4.24
CA TYR A 129 -1.97 18.67 -5.66
C TYR A 129 -3.25 18.64 -6.49
N LYS A 130 -3.24 19.37 -7.62
CA LYS A 130 -4.25 19.20 -8.68
C LYS A 130 -3.81 18.01 -9.54
N LEU A 131 -4.59 16.94 -9.53
CA LEU A 131 -4.26 15.71 -10.22
C LEU A 131 -5.07 15.59 -11.53
N LEU A 132 -4.38 15.42 -12.65
CA LEU A 132 -4.96 14.96 -13.90
C LEU A 132 -4.68 13.46 -14.03
N LYS A 133 -5.72 12.65 -14.06
CA LYS A 133 -5.61 11.18 -14.15
C LYS A 133 -5.87 10.70 -15.56
N LEU A 134 -4.91 9.97 -16.10
CA LEU A 134 -5.02 9.32 -17.40
C LEU A 134 -4.88 7.82 -17.21
N ALA A 135 -5.81 7.04 -17.74
CA ALA A 135 -5.76 5.59 -17.69
C ALA A 135 -5.59 5.03 -19.11
N LEU A 136 -4.57 4.20 -19.29
CA LEU A 136 -4.40 3.39 -20.49
C LEU A 136 -5.05 2.03 -20.25
N LEU A 137 -6.11 1.75 -20.98
CA LEU A 137 -6.85 0.49 -20.85
C LEU A 137 -6.67 -0.31 -22.13
N PRO A 138 -6.39 -1.61 -22.07
CA PRO A 138 -6.41 -2.48 -23.24
C PRO A 138 -7.84 -2.57 -23.80
N ASN A 139 -7.97 -2.75 -25.10
CA ASN A 139 -9.27 -2.84 -25.77
C ASN A 139 -10.08 -4.05 -25.30
N ASN A 140 -9.41 -5.14 -24.99
CA ASN A 140 -10.02 -6.36 -24.48
C ASN A 140 -9.07 -7.12 -23.55
N ARG A 141 -9.59 -8.16 -22.91
CA ARG A 141 -8.85 -8.95 -21.92
C ARG A 141 -7.78 -9.85 -22.57
N GLU A 142 -7.99 -10.29 -23.78
CA GLU A 142 -7.05 -11.14 -24.52
C GLU A 142 -5.78 -10.36 -24.86
N GLU A 143 -5.93 -9.13 -25.33
CA GLU A 143 -4.81 -8.22 -25.56
C GLU A 143 -4.01 -7.96 -24.28
N LEU A 144 -4.71 -7.73 -23.16
CA LEU A 144 -4.05 -7.56 -21.87
C LEU A 144 -3.21 -8.78 -21.48
N HIS A 145 -3.76 -9.99 -21.63
CA HIS A 145 -3.05 -11.23 -21.32
C HIS A 145 -1.81 -11.40 -22.20
N ARG A 146 -1.94 -11.16 -23.50
CA ARG A 146 -0.81 -11.23 -24.43
C ARG A 146 0.32 -10.27 -24.04
N VAL A 147 0.00 -9.01 -23.74
CA VAL A 147 1.00 -8.02 -23.32
C VAL A 147 1.69 -8.42 -22.00
N ILE A 148 0.94 -8.99 -21.05
CA ILE A 148 1.52 -9.50 -19.79
C ILE A 148 2.47 -10.65 -20.07
N GLU A 149 2.08 -11.60 -20.93
CA GLU A 149 2.89 -12.77 -21.28
C GLU A 149 4.19 -12.36 -21.97
N GLU A 150 4.10 -11.51 -23.00
CA GLU A 150 5.27 -10.95 -23.71
C GLU A 150 6.24 -10.24 -22.76
N ARG A 151 5.70 -9.48 -21.78
CA ARG A 151 6.53 -8.80 -20.78
C ARG A 151 7.25 -9.78 -19.85
N VAL A 152 6.58 -10.83 -19.40
CA VAL A 152 7.18 -11.84 -18.53
C VAL A 152 8.27 -12.60 -19.26
N GLU A 153 8.00 -13.04 -20.51
CA GLU A 153 8.98 -13.73 -21.35
C GLU A 153 10.21 -12.86 -21.63
N GLY A 154 10.01 -11.59 -21.99
CA GLY A 154 11.09 -10.64 -22.21
C GLY A 154 11.95 -10.43 -20.95
N SER A 155 11.33 -10.32 -19.79
CA SER A 155 12.06 -10.17 -18.52
C SER A 155 12.88 -11.42 -18.16
N ILE A 156 12.39 -12.63 -18.49
CA ILE A 156 13.12 -13.88 -18.24
C ILE A 156 14.31 -14.02 -19.19
N ALA A 157 14.20 -13.52 -20.41
CA ALA A 157 15.27 -13.61 -21.42
C ALA A 157 16.46 -12.66 -21.16
N GLU A 158 16.29 -11.66 -20.28
CA GLU A 158 17.34 -10.71 -19.88
C GLU A 158 18.19 -11.20 -18.68
N PHE A 159 17.82 -12.32 -18.06
CA PHE A 159 18.57 -12.98 -16.98
C PHE A 159 19.25 -14.26 -17.46
#